data_d1ff1e9948b4807cb18998870e43a7a7
#
_entry.id   d1ff1e9948b4807cb18998870e43a7a7
#
_cell.length_a   1.000
_cell.length_b   1.000
_cell.length_c   1.000
_cell.angle_alpha   90.00
_cell.angle_beta   90.00
_cell.angle_gamma   90.00
#
_symmetry.space_group_name_H-M   'P 1'
#
loop_
_entity.id
_entity.type
_entity.pdbx_description
1 polymer ?
#
loop_
_entity_poly.entity_id
_entity_poly.type
_entity_poly.pdbx_seq_one_letter_code
_entity_poly.pdbx_strand_id
1 'polypeptide(L)'
;EITQREMNLAASIQKVIEKIIIKIGKNIAKETGEKNLCLAGGVALNCVANGALLREKIFDNIWVQPAAGDAGGALGAALAVWHMKYGQERNNSLERDEMHGAYLGPSFSNIEIEESLIRSNAKFHKLEESALIEEVAQALVEEKAIGWMQGRMEFGPRALGARSIIADPRSKFMQKQLNLKVKYRESFRPFAPSILIENISDWFDQNSESPYMLFVSNIKEDKRLSMTENEKALFGIEKLNVPRSQVPAITHVD
;
A
#
# COMPACT_ATOMS: atom_id res chain seq x y z
N GLU A 1 -5.26 27.65 -4.12
CA GLU A 1 -4.76 26.90 -5.29
C GLU A 1 -3.34 26.42 -5.02
N ILE A 2 -2.99 25.21 -5.51
CA ILE A 2 -1.63 24.68 -5.41
C ILE A 2 -0.81 25.30 -6.54
N THR A 3 0.26 25.99 -6.19
CA THR A 3 1.19 26.59 -7.16
C THR A 3 2.49 25.79 -7.27
N GLN A 4 3.39 26.18 -8.17
CA GLN A 4 4.72 25.57 -8.29
C GLN A 4 5.50 25.63 -6.97
N ARG A 5 5.31 26.67 -6.18
CA ARG A 5 6.00 26.83 -4.90
C ARG A 5 5.63 25.72 -3.91
N GLU A 6 4.34 25.42 -3.75
CA GLU A 6 3.88 24.36 -2.85
C GLU A 6 4.33 22.99 -3.34
N MET A 7 4.30 22.75 -4.66
CA MET A 7 4.83 21.50 -5.25
C MET A 7 6.33 21.35 -5.02
N ASN A 8 7.10 22.42 -5.23
CA ASN A 8 8.54 22.39 -4.96
C ASN A 8 8.87 22.18 -3.48
N LEU A 9 8.10 22.76 -2.56
CA LEU A 9 8.27 22.53 -1.13
C LEU A 9 7.99 21.08 -0.76
N ALA A 10 6.90 20.49 -1.27
CA ALA A 10 6.55 19.11 -1.03
C ALA A 10 7.61 18.12 -1.57
N ALA A 11 8.05 18.33 -2.81
CA ALA A 11 9.12 17.51 -3.41
C ALA A 11 10.46 17.67 -2.65
N SER A 12 10.78 18.90 -2.22
CA SER A 12 12.03 19.17 -1.50
C SER A 12 12.06 18.49 -0.14
N ILE A 13 10.96 18.56 0.63
CA ILE A 13 10.91 17.92 1.95
C ILE A 13 10.96 16.40 1.82
N GLN A 14 10.29 15.81 0.83
CA GLN A 14 10.38 14.39 0.53
C GLN A 14 11.82 13.98 0.22
N LYS A 15 12.51 14.74 -0.62
CA LYS A 15 13.91 14.48 -0.99
C LYS A 15 14.88 14.59 0.19
N VAL A 16 14.62 15.55 1.09
CA VAL A 16 15.39 15.70 2.34
C VAL A 16 15.20 14.47 3.24
N ILE A 17 13.97 14.02 3.42
CA ILE A 17 13.66 12.82 4.25
C ILE A 17 14.34 11.58 3.67
N GLU A 18 14.27 11.35 2.37
CA GLU A 18 14.96 10.23 1.72
C GLU A 18 16.47 10.24 2.00
N LYS A 19 17.11 11.39 1.81
CA LYS A 19 18.56 11.55 2.09
C LYS A 19 18.90 11.29 3.56
N ILE A 20 18.07 11.77 4.48
CA ILE A 20 18.27 11.55 5.92
C ILE A 20 18.16 10.06 6.25
N ILE A 21 17.11 9.38 5.79
CA ILE A 21 16.88 7.96 6.05
C ILE A 21 18.03 7.11 5.47
N ILE A 22 18.45 7.38 4.23
CA ILE A 22 19.58 6.69 3.61
C ILE A 22 20.88 6.92 4.41
N LYS A 23 21.13 8.16 4.84
CA LYS A 23 22.31 8.48 5.65
C LYS A 23 22.31 7.77 7.01
N ILE A 24 21.16 7.73 7.68
CA ILE A 24 20.99 6.99 8.93
C ILE A 24 21.22 5.50 8.68
N GLY A 25 20.62 4.91 7.64
CA GLY A 25 20.81 3.51 7.28
C GLY A 25 22.29 3.16 7.03
N LYS A 26 23.00 3.99 6.26
CA LYS A 26 24.45 3.82 6.01
C LYS A 26 25.27 3.84 7.30
N ASN A 27 24.96 4.78 8.20
CA ASN A 27 25.67 4.88 9.47
C ASN A 27 25.40 3.66 10.38
N ILE A 28 24.13 3.25 10.51
CA ILE A 28 23.76 2.07 11.30
C ILE A 28 24.46 0.82 10.76
N ALA A 29 24.40 0.57 9.46
CA ALA A 29 25.05 -0.57 8.85
C ALA A 29 26.59 -0.57 9.10
N LYS A 30 27.21 0.61 9.04
CA LYS A 30 28.65 0.77 9.32
C LYS A 30 28.99 0.51 10.79
N GLU A 31 28.17 1.00 11.71
CA GLU A 31 28.43 0.90 13.16
C GLU A 31 28.14 -0.51 13.71
N THR A 32 27.08 -1.16 13.22
CA THR A 32 26.62 -2.44 13.76
C THR A 32 27.11 -3.65 12.97
N GLY A 33 27.39 -3.48 11.67
CA GLY A 33 27.68 -4.61 10.77
C GLY A 33 26.44 -5.46 10.41
N GLU A 34 25.26 -5.07 10.90
CA GLU A 34 24.02 -5.83 10.69
C GLU A 34 23.55 -5.76 9.23
N LYS A 35 22.96 -6.87 8.77
CA LYS A 35 22.46 -7.05 7.41
C LYS A 35 20.95 -6.90 7.27
N ASN A 36 20.23 -6.91 8.38
CA ASN A 36 18.79 -6.82 8.45
C ASN A 36 18.39 -5.53 9.17
N LEU A 37 17.45 -4.79 8.61
CA LEU A 37 16.94 -3.56 9.18
C LEU A 37 15.45 -3.69 9.50
N CYS A 38 15.05 -3.31 10.71
CA CYS A 38 13.66 -3.12 11.08
C CYS A 38 13.34 -1.63 11.21
N LEU A 39 12.22 -1.19 10.62
CA LEU A 39 11.73 0.18 10.70
C LEU A 39 10.40 0.23 11.43
N ALA A 40 10.26 1.18 12.37
CA ALA A 40 9.04 1.50 13.08
C ALA A 40 8.97 3.01 13.34
N GLY A 41 7.79 3.50 13.78
CA GLY A 41 7.50 4.92 13.94
C GLY A 41 6.76 5.51 12.73
N GLY A 42 6.08 6.64 12.92
CA GLY A 42 5.21 7.24 11.89
C GLY A 42 5.93 7.54 10.57
N VAL A 43 7.21 7.91 10.61
CA VAL A 43 8.01 8.17 9.39
C VAL A 43 8.26 6.89 8.58
N ALA A 44 8.28 5.71 9.23
CA ALA A 44 8.41 4.44 8.54
C ALA A 44 7.22 4.09 7.63
N LEU A 45 6.12 4.84 7.70
CA LEU A 45 5.00 4.74 6.75
C LEU A 45 5.27 5.45 5.41
N ASN A 46 6.40 6.16 5.27
CA ASN A 46 6.79 6.80 4.02
C ASN A 46 7.35 5.76 3.05
N CYS A 47 6.47 5.16 2.26
CA CYS A 47 6.81 4.09 1.31
C CYS A 47 7.80 4.55 0.21
N VAL A 48 7.82 5.85 -0.13
CA VAL A 48 8.76 6.40 -1.11
C VAL A 48 10.19 6.39 -0.54
N ALA A 49 10.37 6.86 0.68
CA ALA A 49 11.67 6.84 1.36
C ALA A 49 12.14 5.41 1.64
N ASN A 50 11.23 4.51 2.03
CA ASN A 50 11.55 3.10 2.21
C ASN A 50 11.98 2.43 0.90
N GLY A 51 11.30 2.73 -0.21
CA GLY A 51 11.69 2.25 -1.54
C GLY A 51 13.07 2.80 -1.98
N ALA A 52 13.36 4.07 -1.67
CA ALA A 52 14.68 4.66 -1.93
C ALA A 52 15.78 3.95 -1.12
N LEU A 53 15.54 3.68 0.17
CA LEU A 53 16.47 2.94 1.02
C LEU A 53 16.69 1.50 0.53
N LEU A 54 15.64 0.82 0.10
CA LEU A 54 15.73 -0.55 -0.44
C LEU A 54 16.62 -0.59 -1.71
N ARG A 55 16.47 0.38 -2.60
CA ARG A 55 17.28 0.48 -3.83
C ARG A 55 18.77 0.76 -3.58
N GLU A 56 19.13 1.34 -2.45
CA GLU A 56 20.55 1.54 -2.05
C GLU A 56 21.27 0.24 -1.71
N LYS A 57 20.55 -0.87 -1.47
CA LYS A 57 21.12 -2.20 -1.18
C LYS A 57 22.13 -2.20 -0.02
N ILE A 58 21.89 -1.36 0.99
CA ILE A 58 22.71 -1.26 2.20
C ILE A 58 22.49 -2.49 3.10
N PHE A 59 21.25 -2.95 3.16
CA PHE A 59 20.82 -4.11 3.92
C PHE A 59 20.33 -5.22 2.99
N ASP A 60 20.55 -6.46 3.40
CA ASP A 60 20.05 -7.62 2.67
C ASP A 60 18.52 -7.72 2.78
N ASN A 61 17.98 -7.38 3.96
CA ASN A 61 16.55 -7.36 4.20
C ASN A 61 16.13 -6.10 4.96
N ILE A 62 14.98 -5.55 4.57
CA ILE A 62 14.34 -4.43 5.27
C ILE A 62 12.91 -4.85 5.60
N TRP A 63 12.58 -4.88 6.88
CA TRP A 63 11.22 -5.10 7.37
C TRP A 63 10.67 -3.81 7.97
N VAL A 64 9.46 -3.47 7.59
CA VAL A 64 8.76 -2.29 8.12
C VAL A 64 7.51 -2.76 8.84
N GLN A 65 7.35 -2.35 10.11
CA GLN A 65 6.14 -2.68 10.88
C GLN A 65 4.90 -2.14 10.15
N PRO A 66 3.93 -2.98 9.76
CA PRO A 66 2.73 -2.54 9.05
C PRO A 66 1.92 -1.48 9.81
N ALA A 67 1.88 -1.58 11.12
CA ALA A 67 1.28 -0.62 12.04
C ALA A 67 2.34 0.30 12.66
N ALA A 68 3.29 0.82 11.86
CA ALA A 68 4.47 1.55 12.35
C ALA A 68 4.14 2.82 13.15
N GLY A 69 2.95 3.41 12.98
CA GLY A 69 2.48 4.56 13.76
C GLY A 69 1.94 4.19 15.13
N ASP A 70 1.05 5.01 15.67
CA ASP A 70 0.53 4.91 17.03
C ASP A 70 -0.14 3.56 17.35
N ALA A 71 -0.83 2.96 16.38
CA ALA A 71 -1.48 1.66 16.56
C ALA A 71 -0.49 0.55 16.96
N GLY A 72 0.72 0.55 16.40
CA GLY A 72 1.76 -0.43 16.72
C GLY A 72 2.33 -0.27 18.12
N GLY A 73 2.19 0.92 18.72
CA GLY A 73 2.58 1.16 20.11
C GLY A 73 1.81 0.27 21.10
N ALA A 74 0.53 0.03 20.86
CA ALA A 74 -0.28 -0.87 21.70
C ALA A 74 0.21 -2.33 21.61
N LEU A 75 0.47 -2.82 20.38
CA LEU A 75 1.03 -4.15 20.16
C LEU A 75 2.42 -4.28 20.80
N GLY A 76 3.29 -3.28 20.56
CA GLY A 76 4.64 -3.25 21.12
C GLY A 76 4.66 -3.25 22.63
N ALA A 77 3.76 -2.50 23.29
CA ALA A 77 3.63 -2.49 24.74
C ALA A 77 3.23 -3.88 25.28
N ALA A 78 2.27 -4.54 24.66
CA ALA A 78 1.85 -5.89 25.05
C ALA A 78 3.00 -6.90 24.89
N LEU A 79 3.72 -6.88 23.78
CA LEU A 79 4.86 -7.74 23.51
C LEU A 79 6.02 -7.45 24.48
N ALA A 80 6.29 -6.18 24.81
CA ALA A 80 7.31 -5.82 25.78
C ALA A 80 7.01 -6.40 27.17
N VAL A 81 5.76 -6.31 27.62
CA VAL A 81 5.33 -6.94 28.90
C VAL A 81 5.49 -8.46 28.82
N TRP A 82 5.05 -9.09 27.73
CA TRP A 82 5.13 -10.53 27.56
C TRP A 82 6.57 -11.04 27.58
N HIS A 83 7.44 -10.47 26.77
CA HIS A 83 8.82 -10.93 26.63
C HIS A 83 9.75 -10.39 27.71
N MET A 84 9.67 -9.09 28.04
CA MET A 84 10.66 -8.47 28.94
C MET A 84 10.27 -8.61 30.42
N LYS A 85 8.96 -8.52 30.75
CA LYS A 85 8.52 -8.63 32.14
C LYS A 85 8.25 -10.06 32.56
N TYR A 86 7.62 -10.86 31.70
CA TYR A 86 7.28 -12.26 32.02
C TYR A 86 8.32 -13.25 31.50
N GLY A 87 9.37 -12.79 30.80
CA GLY A 87 10.48 -13.62 30.35
C GLY A 87 10.11 -14.69 29.32
N GLN A 88 8.98 -14.50 28.62
CA GLN A 88 8.54 -15.46 27.61
C GLN A 88 9.46 -15.42 26.39
N GLU A 89 9.91 -16.57 25.93
CA GLU A 89 10.75 -16.68 24.74
C GLU A 89 10.02 -16.25 23.47
N ARG A 90 10.76 -15.71 22.52
CA ARG A 90 10.25 -15.41 21.19
C ARG A 90 10.21 -16.69 20.37
N ASN A 91 9.09 -16.92 19.70
CA ASN A 91 9.00 -17.97 18.70
C ASN A 91 9.67 -17.46 17.40
N ASN A 92 10.86 -17.95 17.11
CA ASN A 92 11.62 -17.57 15.90
C ASN A 92 11.30 -18.51 14.74
N SER A 93 10.07 -18.97 14.55
CA SER A 93 9.71 -19.71 13.35
C SER A 93 9.78 -18.76 12.14
N LEU A 94 10.74 -19.02 11.27
CA LEU A 94 11.17 -18.10 10.20
C LEU A 94 10.30 -18.15 8.92
N GLU A 95 9.21 -18.92 8.91
CA GLU A 95 8.45 -19.11 7.67
C GLU A 95 7.54 -17.93 7.31
N ARG A 96 7.07 -17.15 8.30
CA ARG A 96 6.23 -15.96 8.09
C ARG A 96 6.39 -14.97 9.24
N ASP A 97 6.15 -13.69 8.97
CA ASP A 97 6.11 -12.71 10.05
C ASP A 97 4.83 -12.87 10.92
N GLU A 98 4.93 -12.50 12.19
CA GLU A 98 3.83 -12.62 13.15
C GLU A 98 2.69 -11.61 12.94
N MET A 99 2.82 -10.69 11.98
CA MET A 99 1.73 -9.79 11.60
C MET A 99 0.66 -10.48 10.75
N HIS A 100 0.93 -11.69 10.22
CA HIS A 100 -0.04 -12.48 9.45
C HIS A 100 -0.79 -11.69 8.37
N GLY A 101 -0.07 -10.88 7.57
CA GLY A 101 -0.68 -10.01 6.58
C GLY A 101 -1.42 -8.79 7.17
N ALA A 102 -1.17 -8.49 8.44
CA ALA A 102 -1.88 -7.52 9.25
C ALA A 102 -3.35 -7.89 9.57
N TYR A 103 -3.81 -9.10 9.27
CA TYR A 103 -5.19 -9.56 9.49
C TYR A 103 -5.42 -9.98 10.95
N LEU A 104 -5.24 -9.03 11.87
CA LEU A 104 -5.33 -9.25 13.32
C LEU A 104 -6.65 -8.71 13.93
N GLY A 105 -7.47 -8.00 13.16
CA GLY A 105 -8.73 -7.43 13.60
C GLY A 105 -9.88 -8.44 13.65
N PRO A 106 -11.12 -7.98 13.85
CA PRO A 106 -12.30 -8.84 13.94
C PRO A 106 -12.63 -9.51 12.59
N SER A 107 -13.27 -10.66 12.68
CA SER A 107 -13.91 -11.35 11.56
C SER A 107 -15.35 -11.68 11.91
N PHE A 108 -16.16 -11.90 10.89
CA PHE A 108 -17.57 -12.25 11.03
C PHE A 108 -17.88 -13.48 10.16
N SER A 109 -18.67 -14.39 10.69
CA SER A 109 -19.20 -15.52 9.93
C SER A 109 -20.26 -15.07 8.93
N ASN A 110 -20.51 -15.86 7.90
CA ASN A 110 -21.59 -15.58 6.94
C ASN A 110 -22.97 -15.48 7.61
N ILE A 111 -23.20 -16.23 8.69
CA ILE A 111 -24.46 -16.16 9.46
C ILE A 111 -24.58 -14.81 10.15
N GLU A 112 -23.54 -14.34 10.85
CA GLU A 112 -23.55 -13.03 11.52
C GLU A 112 -23.74 -11.88 10.52
N ILE A 113 -23.11 -11.99 9.34
CA ILE A 113 -23.25 -11.01 8.26
C ILE A 113 -24.71 -10.99 7.75
N GLU A 114 -25.28 -12.14 7.44
CA GLU A 114 -26.66 -12.29 6.95
C GLU A 114 -27.66 -11.73 7.96
N GLU A 115 -27.54 -12.09 9.23
CA GLU A 115 -28.38 -11.55 10.31
C GLU A 115 -28.26 -10.03 10.45
N SER A 116 -27.04 -9.50 10.31
CA SER A 116 -26.79 -8.05 10.39
C SER A 116 -27.44 -7.31 9.22
N LEU A 117 -27.34 -7.86 8.00
CA LEU A 117 -27.96 -7.30 6.81
C LEU A 117 -29.51 -7.31 6.92
N ILE A 118 -30.08 -8.40 7.42
CA ILE A 118 -31.52 -8.51 7.67
C ILE A 118 -31.97 -7.47 8.70
N ARG A 119 -31.28 -7.36 9.82
CA ARG A 119 -31.60 -6.39 10.89
C ARG A 119 -31.54 -4.93 10.41
N SER A 120 -30.61 -4.63 9.50
CA SER A 120 -30.46 -3.30 8.92
C SER A 120 -31.39 -3.04 7.72
N ASN A 121 -32.26 -3.99 7.37
CA ASN A 121 -33.13 -3.94 6.19
C ASN A 121 -32.35 -3.66 4.90
N ALA A 122 -31.14 -4.20 4.78
CA ALA A 122 -30.30 -4.06 3.61
C ALA A 122 -30.82 -4.94 2.47
N LYS A 123 -30.67 -4.45 1.24
CA LYS A 123 -30.92 -5.28 0.04
C LYS A 123 -29.63 -5.99 -0.30
N PHE A 124 -29.67 -7.32 -0.36
CA PHE A 124 -28.52 -8.13 -0.71
C PHE A 124 -28.92 -9.38 -1.47
N HIS A 125 -27.96 -9.97 -2.15
CA HIS A 125 -28.05 -11.28 -2.78
C HIS A 125 -27.00 -12.19 -2.20
N LYS A 126 -27.33 -13.47 -2.03
CA LYS A 126 -26.37 -14.48 -1.63
C LYS A 126 -25.94 -15.24 -2.88
N LEU A 127 -24.64 -15.27 -3.11
CA LEU A 127 -24.02 -15.91 -4.27
C LEU A 127 -23.09 -17.03 -3.82
N GLU A 128 -22.94 -18.03 -4.65
CA GLU A 128 -21.84 -18.98 -4.53
C GLU A 128 -20.53 -18.29 -4.92
N GLU A 129 -19.39 -18.77 -4.38
CA GLU A 129 -18.10 -18.11 -4.53
C GLU A 129 -17.69 -17.87 -6.00
N SER A 130 -17.89 -18.87 -6.86
CA SER A 130 -17.58 -18.74 -8.30
C SER A 130 -18.39 -17.64 -8.98
N ALA A 131 -19.70 -17.57 -8.70
CA ALA A 131 -20.58 -16.53 -9.24
C ALA A 131 -20.23 -15.14 -8.71
N LEU A 132 -19.87 -15.05 -7.42
CA LEU A 132 -19.41 -13.78 -6.82
C LEU A 132 -18.15 -13.27 -7.50
N ILE A 133 -17.14 -14.14 -7.72
CA ILE A 133 -15.88 -13.78 -8.36
C ILE A 133 -16.14 -13.31 -9.80
N GLU A 134 -16.98 -13.99 -10.55
CA GLU A 134 -17.30 -13.63 -11.93
C GLU A 134 -18.05 -12.29 -12.01
N GLU A 135 -19.04 -12.07 -11.15
CA GLU A 135 -19.78 -10.79 -11.09
C GLU A 135 -18.86 -9.62 -10.71
N VAL A 136 -17.98 -9.83 -9.74
CA VAL A 136 -16.99 -8.82 -9.33
C VAL A 136 -15.99 -8.54 -10.46
N ALA A 137 -15.47 -9.56 -11.12
CA ALA A 137 -14.55 -9.40 -12.24
C ALA A 137 -15.19 -8.64 -13.40
N GLN A 138 -16.44 -8.97 -13.75
CA GLN A 138 -17.20 -8.27 -14.78
C GLN A 138 -17.44 -6.80 -14.41
N ALA A 139 -17.81 -6.52 -13.17
CA ALA A 139 -18.00 -5.16 -12.69
C ALA A 139 -16.70 -4.32 -12.73
N LEU A 140 -15.54 -4.93 -12.46
CA LEU A 140 -14.24 -4.27 -12.61
C LEU A 140 -13.92 -3.95 -14.08
N VAL A 141 -14.20 -4.87 -15.01
CA VAL A 141 -14.05 -4.65 -16.46
C VAL A 141 -14.95 -3.51 -16.94
N GLU A 142 -16.12 -3.35 -16.35
CA GLU A 142 -17.04 -2.23 -16.59
C GLU A 142 -16.62 -0.92 -15.88
N GLU A 143 -15.40 -0.85 -15.39
CA GLU A 143 -14.84 0.30 -14.65
C GLU A 143 -15.65 0.72 -13.41
N LYS A 144 -16.32 -0.24 -12.77
CA LYS A 144 -17.01 -0.01 -11.49
C LYS A 144 -16.02 -0.13 -10.32
N ALA A 145 -16.26 0.64 -9.26
CA ALA A 145 -15.57 0.51 -8.00
C ALA A 145 -16.38 -0.38 -7.05
N ILE A 146 -15.71 -1.31 -6.38
CA ILE A 146 -16.34 -2.31 -5.52
C ILE A 146 -15.81 -2.17 -4.10
N GLY A 147 -16.70 -2.09 -3.12
CA GLY A 147 -16.36 -2.28 -1.72
C GLY A 147 -16.18 -3.77 -1.43
N TRP A 148 -14.96 -4.17 -1.09
CA TRP A 148 -14.61 -5.56 -0.83
C TRP A 148 -14.39 -5.81 0.66
N MET A 149 -15.01 -6.85 1.19
CA MET A 149 -14.89 -7.27 2.58
C MET A 149 -14.72 -8.79 2.64
N GLN A 150 -13.60 -9.26 3.23
CA GLN A 150 -13.36 -10.68 3.43
C GLN A 150 -12.50 -10.93 4.68
N GLY A 151 -12.72 -12.07 5.34
CA GLY A 151 -11.90 -12.54 6.44
C GLY A 151 -11.75 -11.53 7.59
N ARG A 152 -10.58 -11.56 8.24
CA ARG A 152 -10.25 -10.65 9.35
C ARG A 152 -9.87 -9.26 8.85
N MET A 153 -10.30 -8.23 9.58
CA MET A 153 -9.91 -6.86 9.29
C MET A 153 -8.41 -6.64 9.53
N GLU A 154 -7.82 -5.74 8.77
CA GLU A 154 -6.44 -5.32 8.95
C GLU A 154 -6.24 -4.55 10.26
N PHE A 155 -5.08 -4.74 10.87
CA PHE A 155 -4.56 -3.93 11.97
C PHE A 155 -3.48 -2.98 11.45
N GLY A 156 -3.73 -1.69 11.52
CA GLY A 156 -2.84 -0.67 11.00
C GLY A 156 -3.51 0.31 10.05
N PRO A 157 -2.74 1.26 9.47
CA PRO A 157 -3.31 2.37 8.70
C PRO A 157 -3.67 2.02 7.26
N ARG A 158 -3.30 0.83 6.76
CA ARG A 158 -3.46 0.43 5.36
C ARG A 158 -4.58 -0.58 5.19
N ALA A 159 -5.40 -0.39 4.16
CA ALA A 159 -6.27 -1.43 3.64
C ALA A 159 -5.42 -2.37 2.75
N LEU A 160 -5.48 -3.67 3.02
CA LEU A 160 -4.62 -4.69 2.40
C LEU A 160 -5.44 -5.85 1.81
N GLY A 161 -6.68 -5.58 1.39
CA GLY A 161 -7.54 -6.54 0.72
C GLY A 161 -8.71 -7.07 1.56
N ALA A 162 -8.70 -6.93 2.88
CA ALA A 162 -9.80 -7.41 3.73
C ALA A 162 -10.94 -6.39 3.88
N ARG A 163 -10.63 -5.11 3.90
CA ARG A 163 -11.57 -3.98 3.93
C ARG A 163 -11.11 -2.94 2.92
N SER A 164 -11.32 -3.23 1.66
CA SER A 164 -10.73 -2.47 0.55
C SER A 164 -11.78 -1.96 -0.43
N ILE A 165 -11.43 -0.93 -1.17
CA ILE A 165 -12.12 -0.57 -2.40
C ILE A 165 -11.22 -1.03 -3.54
N ILE A 166 -11.73 -1.90 -4.40
CA ILE A 166 -11.03 -2.42 -5.56
C ILE A 166 -11.61 -1.84 -6.85
N ALA A 167 -10.74 -1.64 -7.83
CA ALA A 167 -11.10 -1.07 -9.12
C ALA A 167 -10.07 -1.45 -10.19
N ASP A 168 -10.41 -1.29 -11.46
CA ASP A 168 -9.51 -1.59 -12.58
C ASP A 168 -8.40 -0.54 -12.68
N PRO A 169 -7.11 -0.94 -12.56
CA PRO A 169 -5.98 -0.03 -12.65
C PRO A 169 -5.72 0.52 -14.06
N ARG A 170 -6.30 -0.08 -15.10
CA ARG A 170 -6.15 0.32 -16.51
C ARG A 170 -6.99 1.55 -16.85
N SER A 171 -8.03 1.84 -16.06
CA SER A 171 -8.91 2.98 -16.29
C SER A 171 -8.21 4.31 -16.07
N LYS A 172 -8.27 5.17 -17.07
CA LYS A 172 -7.67 6.53 -17.04
C LYS A 172 -8.34 7.47 -16.04
N PHE A 173 -9.59 7.18 -15.68
CA PHE A 173 -10.40 8.05 -14.83
C PHE A 173 -10.55 7.54 -13.41
N MET A 174 -10.19 6.28 -13.15
CA MET A 174 -10.48 5.60 -11.89
C MET A 174 -9.86 6.29 -10.69
N GLN A 175 -8.59 6.71 -10.79
CA GLN A 175 -7.92 7.44 -9.71
C GLN A 175 -8.70 8.69 -9.28
N LYS A 176 -9.09 9.50 -10.26
CA LYS A 176 -9.87 10.74 -10.01
C LYS A 176 -11.26 10.43 -9.47
N GLN A 177 -11.95 9.45 -10.05
CA GLN A 177 -13.30 9.07 -9.61
C GLN A 177 -13.30 8.57 -8.16
N LEU A 178 -12.41 7.65 -7.80
CA LEU A 178 -12.31 7.12 -6.45
C LEU A 178 -11.96 8.20 -5.43
N ASN A 179 -11.03 9.09 -5.76
CA ASN A 179 -10.63 10.15 -4.86
C ASN A 179 -11.76 11.16 -4.62
N LEU A 180 -12.41 11.63 -5.68
CA LEU A 180 -13.42 12.69 -5.56
C LEU A 180 -14.80 12.18 -5.12
N LYS A 181 -15.24 11.02 -5.64
CA LYS A 181 -16.62 10.54 -5.43
C LYS A 181 -16.76 9.55 -4.26
N VAL A 182 -15.70 8.84 -3.91
CA VAL A 182 -15.74 7.80 -2.87
C VAL A 182 -14.95 8.20 -1.64
N LYS A 183 -13.75 8.73 -1.82
CA LYS A 183 -12.86 9.11 -0.71
C LYS A 183 -12.96 10.57 -0.29
N TYR A 184 -13.64 11.41 -1.08
CA TYR A 184 -13.83 12.86 -0.82
C TYR A 184 -12.51 13.56 -0.46
N ARG A 185 -11.49 13.36 -1.29
CA ARG A 185 -10.14 13.90 -1.11
C ARG A 185 -9.54 14.38 -2.44
N GLU A 186 -8.32 14.89 -2.40
CA GLU A 186 -7.60 15.42 -3.56
C GLU A 186 -7.46 14.35 -4.66
N SER A 187 -7.73 14.73 -5.91
CA SER A 187 -7.78 13.84 -7.07
C SER A 187 -6.47 13.10 -7.37
N PHE A 188 -5.36 13.67 -6.94
CA PHE A 188 -4.01 13.17 -7.24
C PHE A 188 -3.49 12.12 -6.23
N ARG A 189 -4.23 11.80 -5.16
CA ARG A 189 -3.74 10.83 -4.18
C ARG A 189 -3.57 9.45 -4.80
N PRO A 190 -2.44 8.75 -4.47
CA PRO A 190 -2.12 7.46 -5.04
C PRO A 190 -3.03 6.33 -4.55
N PHE A 191 -3.12 5.30 -5.39
CA PHE A 191 -3.62 3.97 -5.05
C PHE A 191 -2.53 2.94 -5.27
N ALA A 192 -2.60 1.82 -4.57
CA ALA A 192 -1.66 0.72 -4.71
C ALA A 192 -2.26 -0.42 -5.56
N PRO A 193 -1.44 -1.11 -6.36
CA PRO A 193 -1.86 -2.32 -7.02
C PRO A 193 -1.98 -3.49 -6.04
N SER A 194 -2.89 -4.41 -6.36
CA SER A 194 -2.83 -5.79 -5.90
C SER A 194 -2.38 -6.65 -7.09
N ILE A 195 -1.35 -7.45 -6.91
CA ILE A 195 -0.75 -8.26 -7.96
C ILE A 195 -0.35 -9.62 -7.39
N LEU A 196 -0.45 -10.66 -8.21
CA LEU A 196 0.05 -11.98 -7.85
C LEU A 196 1.58 -11.95 -7.76
N ILE A 197 2.15 -12.65 -6.77
CA ILE A 197 3.59 -12.62 -6.52
C ILE A 197 4.41 -13.09 -7.71
N GLU A 198 3.92 -14.11 -8.42
CA GLU A 198 4.54 -14.64 -9.62
C GLU A 198 4.59 -13.64 -10.79
N ASN A 199 3.73 -12.62 -10.78
CA ASN A 199 3.67 -11.61 -11.83
C ASN A 199 4.34 -10.27 -11.44
N ILE A 200 4.89 -10.14 -10.23
CA ILE A 200 5.52 -8.89 -9.80
C ILE A 200 6.60 -8.45 -10.78
N SER A 201 7.49 -9.39 -11.16
CA SER A 201 8.61 -9.10 -12.06
C SER A 201 8.20 -8.80 -13.50
N ASP A 202 6.96 -9.05 -13.90
CA ASP A 202 6.45 -8.71 -15.23
C ASP A 202 6.03 -7.24 -15.34
N TRP A 203 5.71 -6.64 -14.19
CA TRP A 203 5.15 -5.29 -14.11
C TRP A 203 6.07 -4.28 -13.44
N PHE A 204 6.87 -4.71 -12.45
CA PHE A 204 7.65 -3.82 -11.59
C PHE A 204 9.12 -4.23 -11.53
N ASP A 205 9.99 -3.26 -11.28
CA ASP A 205 11.42 -3.49 -10.99
C ASP A 205 11.61 -4.00 -9.56
N GLN A 206 10.91 -5.08 -9.22
CA GLN A 206 10.91 -5.72 -7.93
C GLN A 206 10.74 -7.24 -8.07
N ASN A 207 11.47 -8.01 -7.25
CA ASN A 207 11.42 -9.47 -7.25
C ASN A 207 10.98 -10.05 -5.89
N SER A 208 10.71 -9.19 -4.91
CA SER A 208 10.33 -9.59 -3.56
C SER A 208 8.89 -9.22 -3.25
N GLU A 209 8.31 -9.93 -2.30
CA GLU A 209 6.99 -9.63 -1.75
C GLU A 209 6.94 -8.22 -1.14
N SER A 210 5.76 -7.59 -1.22
CA SER A 210 5.48 -6.32 -0.57
C SER A 210 4.04 -6.34 -0.03
N PRO A 211 3.77 -7.14 1.02
CA PRO A 211 2.40 -7.41 1.47
C PRO A 211 1.75 -6.23 2.20
N TYR A 212 2.50 -5.19 2.58
CA TYR A 212 2.04 -4.15 3.53
C TYR A 212 1.96 -2.74 2.94
N MET A 213 2.10 -2.54 1.62
CA MET A 213 2.08 -1.21 1.00
C MET A 213 3.10 -0.23 1.60
N LEU A 214 4.29 -0.72 1.93
CA LEU A 214 5.34 0.04 2.62
C LEU A 214 6.58 0.32 1.75
N PHE A 215 6.54 -0.11 0.49
CA PHE A 215 7.54 0.18 -0.52
C PHE A 215 6.89 0.65 -1.81
N VAL A 216 7.61 1.46 -2.57
CA VAL A 216 7.28 1.80 -3.95
C VAL A 216 8.32 1.23 -4.89
N SER A 217 7.87 0.78 -6.05
CA SER A 217 8.72 0.23 -7.12
C SER A 217 8.44 0.94 -8.44
N ASN A 218 9.45 1.00 -9.30
CA ASN A 218 9.25 1.49 -10.64
C ASN A 218 8.42 0.49 -11.45
N ILE A 219 7.55 1.01 -12.30
CA ILE A 219 6.92 0.19 -13.34
C ILE A 219 7.95 -0.08 -14.46
N LYS A 220 7.92 -1.29 -15.02
CA LYS A 220 8.82 -1.67 -16.10
C LYS A 220 8.69 -0.77 -17.30
N GLU A 221 9.79 -0.60 -18.03
CA GLU A 221 9.88 0.33 -19.15
C GLU A 221 8.93 -0.05 -20.29
N ASP A 222 8.78 -1.34 -20.59
CA ASP A 222 7.85 -1.88 -21.59
C ASP A 222 6.36 -1.67 -21.26
N LYS A 223 6.04 -1.33 -20.01
CA LYS A 223 4.68 -0.99 -19.55
C LYS A 223 4.44 0.52 -19.50
N ARG A 224 5.45 1.34 -19.77
CA ARG A 224 5.34 2.79 -19.82
C ARG A 224 4.78 3.29 -21.14
N LEU A 225 4.11 4.42 -21.11
CA LEU A 225 3.61 5.14 -22.27
C LEU A 225 4.38 6.45 -22.43
N SER A 226 4.81 6.73 -23.64
CA SER A 226 5.50 7.99 -23.97
C SER A 226 4.50 9.14 -24.01
N MET A 227 4.88 10.29 -23.45
CA MET A 227 4.13 11.53 -23.57
C MET A 227 4.47 12.22 -24.89
N THR A 228 3.46 12.83 -25.53
CA THR A 228 3.64 13.77 -26.63
C THR A 228 4.32 15.06 -26.14
N GLU A 229 4.87 15.88 -27.04
CA GLU A 229 5.49 17.16 -26.67
C GLU A 229 4.49 18.10 -25.98
N ASN A 230 3.25 18.11 -26.44
CA ASN A 230 2.19 18.91 -25.79
C ASN A 230 1.91 18.45 -24.35
N GLU A 231 1.86 17.13 -24.12
CA GLU A 231 1.65 16.57 -22.77
C GLU A 231 2.85 16.82 -21.84
N LYS A 232 4.07 16.81 -22.38
CA LYS A 232 5.27 17.19 -21.61
C LYS A 232 5.25 18.64 -21.14
N ALA A 233 4.65 19.52 -21.93
CA ALA A 233 4.51 20.94 -21.62
C ALA A 233 3.43 21.23 -20.55
N LEU A 234 2.55 20.28 -20.25
CA LEU A 234 1.54 20.43 -19.20
C LEU A 234 2.18 20.59 -17.82
N PHE A 235 1.43 21.21 -16.92
CA PHE A 235 1.89 21.55 -15.59
C PHE A 235 0.97 20.99 -14.49
N GLY A 236 1.57 20.64 -13.34
CA GLY A 236 0.83 20.28 -12.13
C GLY A 236 -0.15 19.13 -12.33
N ILE A 237 -1.38 19.32 -11.86
CA ILE A 237 -2.45 18.31 -11.89
C ILE A 237 -2.82 17.89 -13.32
N GLU A 238 -2.75 18.79 -14.28
CA GLU A 238 -3.02 18.45 -15.70
C GLU A 238 -2.02 17.41 -16.20
N LYS A 239 -0.75 17.58 -15.87
CA LYS A 239 0.30 16.61 -16.21
C LYS A 239 0.12 15.28 -15.51
N LEU A 240 -0.37 15.26 -14.27
CA LEU A 240 -0.68 14.03 -13.52
C LEU A 240 -1.83 13.23 -14.15
N ASN A 241 -2.73 13.88 -14.86
CA ASN A 241 -3.85 13.22 -15.55
C ASN A 241 -3.44 12.55 -16.88
N VAL A 242 -2.21 12.75 -17.35
CA VAL A 242 -1.70 12.11 -18.57
C VAL A 242 -1.37 10.64 -18.26
N PRO A 243 -1.96 9.66 -18.99
CA PRO A 243 -1.60 8.26 -18.80
C PRO A 243 -0.16 8.01 -19.23
N ARG A 244 0.69 7.53 -18.32
CA ARG A 244 2.12 7.26 -18.56
C ARG A 244 2.49 5.80 -18.42
N SER A 245 1.48 4.96 -18.24
CA SER A 245 1.63 3.50 -18.20
C SER A 245 0.35 2.80 -18.62
N GLN A 246 0.44 1.49 -18.82
CA GLN A 246 -0.72 0.63 -19.07
C GLN A 246 -1.66 0.52 -17.85
N VAL A 247 -1.24 0.99 -16.67
CA VAL A 247 -2.01 1.00 -15.42
C VAL A 247 -2.01 2.39 -14.78
N PRO A 248 -2.64 3.38 -15.46
CA PRO A 248 -2.55 4.79 -15.08
C PRO A 248 -3.15 5.09 -13.70
N ALA A 249 -4.13 4.31 -13.23
CA ALA A 249 -4.77 4.56 -11.94
C ALA A 249 -3.86 4.35 -10.72
N ILE A 250 -2.76 3.62 -10.89
CA ILE A 250 -1.79 3.31 -9.83
C ILE A 250 -0.39 3.85 -10.11
N THR A 251 -0.18 4.48 -11.26
CA THR A 251 1.12 5.02 -11.64
C THR A 251 1.22 6.48 -11.23
N HIS A 252 2.24 6.77 -10.43
CA HIS A 252 2.56 8.12 -9.99
C HIS A 252 3.90 8.52 -10.58
N VAL A 253 4.10 9.81 -10.72
CA VAL A 253 5.34 10.36 -11.27
C VAL A 253 5.82 11.45 -10.36
N ASP A 254 7.07 11.34 -9.99
CA ASP A 254 7.81 12.33 -9.25
C ASP A 254 8.13 13.55 -10.13
#